data_dcac9fc166e9bff1ccbd1dbf674b319f
#
_entry.id   dcac9fc166e9bff1ccbd1dbf674b319f
#
_cell.length_a   1.000
_cell.length_b   1.000
_cell.length_c   1.000
_cell.angle_alpha   90.00
_cell.angle_beta   90.00
_cell.angle_gamma   90.00
#
_symmetry.space_group_name_H-M   'P 1'
#
loop_
_entity.id
_entity.type
_entity.pdbx_description
1 polymer ?
#
loop_
_entity_poly.entity_id
_entity_poly.type
_entity_poly.pdbx_seq_one_letter_code
_entity_poly.pdbx_strand_id
1 'polypeptide(L)'
;MDKIPGSSITITEIMEFLPHRYPFLLVDRVVEMDGEKSGVGIKNVTASEPWFTGHFPDNPVFPGVLIIEAIAQVSAVLVMQNAKDEGNPMVTKTIYFMTVDKVRFRNPVTPGDQMRIHVTQIRRRGMAYKFKGEVFVDGQLMAEGEIMAINHDPGA
;
A
#
# COMPACT_ATOMS: atom_id res chain seq x y z
N MET A 1 -3.28 -11.29 -22.04
CA MET A 1 -4.47 -11.61 -21.25
C MET A 1 -5.16 -10.30 -20.93
N ASP A 2 -6.30 -10.08 -21.58
CA ASP A 2 -7.05 -8.86 -21.34
C ASP A 2 -7.39 -8.76 -19.86
N LYS A 3 -7.01 -7.66 -19.22
CA LYS A 3 -7.39 -7.41 -17.83
C LYS A 3 -8.89 -7.22 -17.80
N ILE A 4 -9.61 -8.27 -17.45
CA ILE A 4 -11.04 -8.21 -17.18
C ILE A 4 -11.26 -7.14 -16.10
N PRO A 5 -12.31 -6.32 -16.18
CA PRO A 5 -12.71 -5.50 -15.05
C PRO A 5 -12.79 -6.39 -13.80
N GLY A 6 -11.90 -6.20 -12.84
CA GLY A 6 -11.71 -7.10 -11.71
C GLY A 6 -10.38 -7.85 -11.73
N SER A 7 -9.47 -7.58 -12.68
CA SER A 7 -8.12 -8.15 -12.64
C SER A 7 -7.40 -7.73 -11.35
N SER A 8 -6.74 -8.70 -10.72
CA SER A 8 -5.99 -8.48 -9.49
C SER A 8 -4.49 -8.68 -9.73
N ILE A 9 -3.67 -7.93 -9.00
CA ILE A 9 -2.24 -8.20 -8.87
C ILE A 9 -2.06 -9.11 -7.67
N THR A 10 -1.51 -10.29 -7.92
CA THR A 10 -1.27 -11.31 -6.89
C THR A 10 -0.03 -10.97 -6.07
N ILE A 11 0.13 -11.66 -4.92
CA ILE A 11 1.32 -11.48 -4.08
C ILE A 11 2.63 -11.75 -4.82
N THR A 12 2.66 -12.73 -5.70
CA THR A 12 3.85 -13.05 -6.49
C THR A 12 4.24 -11.87 -7.40
N GLU A 13 3.25 -11.26 -8.05
CA GLU A 13 3.46 -10.08 -8.89
C GLU A 13 3.84 -8.84 -8.05
N ILE A 14 3.23 -8.67 -6.88
CA ILE A 14 3.60 -7.60 -5.94
C ILE A 14 5.08 -7.70 -5.56
N MET A 15 5.56 -8.91 -5.31
CA MET A 15 6.97 -9.16 -4.96
C MET A 15 7.94 -8.85 -6.11
N GLU A 16 7.47 -8.82 -7.35
CA GLU A 16 8.28 -8.34 -8.47
C GLU A 16 8.49 -6.82 -8.43
N PHE A 17 7.52 -6.08 -7.89
CA PHE A 17 7.55 -4.63 -7.79
C PHE A 17 8.21 -4.14 -6.51
N LEU A 18 7.81 -4.68 -5.36
CA LEU A 18 8.27 -4.22 -4.06
C LEU A 18 9.49 -5.00 -3.59
N PRO A 19 10.52 -4.33 -3.03
CA PRO A 19 11.68 -5.01 -2.44
C PRO A 19 11.37 -5.57 -1.05
N HIS A 20 10.30 -5.13 -0.43
CA HIS A 20 9.88 -5.54 0.92
C HIS A 20 9.71 -7.06 1.01
N ARG A 21 10.07 -7.63 2.15
CA ARG A 21 9.89 -9.06 2.48
C ARG A 21 9.41 -9.16 3.92
N TYR A 22 9.09 -10.36 4.35
CA TYR A 22 8.66 -10.60 5.73
C TYR A 22 9.63 -9.94 6.73
N PRO A 23 9.15 -9.24 7.77
CA PRO A 23 7.72 -9.02 8.11
C PRO A 23 7.12 -7.75 7.48
N PHE A 24 7.84 -7.04 6.63
CA PHE A 24 7.51 -5.70 6.17
C PHE A 24 6.74 -5.62 4.84
N LEU A 25 6.51 -6.75 4.18
CA LEU A 25 5.61 -6.82 3.03
C LEU A 25 4.17 -6.94 3.54
N LEU A 26 3.40 -5.87 3.41
CA LEU A 26 2.09 -5.75 4.06
C LEU A 26 0.91 -5.97 3.12
N VAL A 27 1.10 -5.90 1.81
CA VAL A 27 0.01 -5.97 0.83
C VAL A 27 -0.11 -7.38 0.29
N ASP A 28 -1.30 -7.97 0.40
CA ASP A 28 -1.57 -9.33 -0.06
C ASP A 28 -2.07 -9.37 -1.51
N ARG A 29 -2.79 -8.33 -1.95
CA ARG A 29 -3.38 -8.24 -3.28
C ARG A 29 -3.71 -6.80 -3.62
N VAL A 30 -3.72 -6.45 -4.91
CA VAL A 30 -4.24 -5.16 -5.38
C VAL A 30 -5.31 -5.41 -6.41
N VAL A 31 -6.43 -4.72 -6.29
CA VAL A 31 -7.64 -4.87 -7.13
C VAL A 31 -8.19 -3.50 -7.54
N GLU A 32 -9.19 -3.50 -8.42
CA GLU A 32 -9.94 -2.29 -8.80
C GLU A 32 -9.05 -1.14 -9.28
N MET A 33 -8.06 -1.46 -10.11
CA MET A 33 -7.09 -0.47 -10.58
C MET A 33 -7.60 0.34 -11.76
N ASP A 34 -7.32 1.65 -11.72
CA ASP A 34 -7.42 2.57 -12.85
C ASP A 34 -6.03 3.18 -13.14
N GLY A 35 -5.19 2.44 -13.86
CA GLY A 35 -3.80 2.81 -14.12
C GLY A 35 -3.04 3.10 -12.82
N GLU A 36 -2.30 4.21 -12.79
CA GLU A 36 -1.68 4.71 -11.57
C GLU A 36 -2.56 5.70 -10.78
N LYS A 37 -3.78 5.97 -11.27
CA LYS A 37 -4.66 6.97 -10.68
C LYS A 37 -5.31 6.51 -9.39
N SER A 38 -5.74 5.26 -9.35
CA SER A 38 -6.41 4.70 -8.17
C SER A 38 -6.37 3.18 -8.16
N GLY A 39 -6.57 2.60 -6.99
CA GLY A 39 -6.70 1.18 -6.79
C GLY A 39 -6.99 0.83 -5.34
N VAL A 40 -7.21 -0.44 -5.07
CA VAL A 40 -7.52 -0.94 -3.74
C VAL A 40 -6.54 -2.06 -3.38
N GLY A 41 -5.78 -1.87 -2.30
CA GLY A 41 -4.96 -2.92 -1.71
C GLY A 41 -5.76 -3.74 -0.71
N ILE A 42 -5.46 -5.02 -0.64
CA ILE A 42 -6.00 -5.95 0.36
C ILE A 42 -4.87 -6.32 1.32
N LYS A 43 -5.10 -6.13 2.62
CA LYS A 43 -4.23 -6.61 3.69
C LYS A 43 -5.05 -7.45 4.66
N ASN A 44 -4.72 -8.72 4.78
CA ASN A 44 -5.31 -9.59 5.78
C ASN A 44 -4.51 -9.49 7.08
N VAL A 45 -5.14 -9.04 8.15
CA VAL A 45 -4.50 -8.89 9.46
C VAL A 45 -4.66 -10.18 10.24
N THR A 46 -3.54 -10.79 10.65
CA THR A 46 -3.54 -12.07 11.34
C THR A 46 -2.76 -12.02 12.64
N ALA A 47 -3.17 -12.85 13.61
CA ALA A 47 -2.50 -12.94 14.91
C ALA A 47 -1.05 -13.44 14.83
N SER A 48 -0.65 -14.05 13.72
CA SER A 48 0.71 -14.54 13.49
C SER A 48 1.72 -13.46 13.10
N GLU A 49 1.29 -12.22 12.92
CA GLU A 49 2.19 -11.13 12.59
C GLU A 49 3.01 -10.69 13.82
N PRO A 50 4.31 -10.40 13.64
CA PRO A 50 5.25 -10.28 14.77
C PRO A 50 4.97 -9.08 15.70
N TRP A 51 4.37 -7.99 15.23
CA TRP A 51 4.11 -6.79 16.04
C TRP A 51 3.09 -7.00 17.14
N PHE A 52 2.19 -7.97 17.01
CA PHE A 52 1.17 -8.22 18.04
C PHE A 52 1.74 -8.79 19.34
N THR A 53 2.97 -9.31 19.32
CA THR A 53 3.66 -9.73 20.54
C THR A 53 3.89 -8.55 21.48
N GLY A 54 4.18 -7.37 20.92
CA GLY A 54 4.49 -6.17 21.69
C GLY A 54 3.47 -5.03 21.60
N HIS A 55 2.53 -5.10 20.67
CA HIS A 55 1.60 -3.99 20.40
C HIS A 55 0.14 -4.43 20.35
N PHE A 56 -0.49 -4.87 21.40
CA PHE A 56 0.06 -4.96 22.77
C PHE A 56 -0.17 -6.40 23.28
N PRO A 57 0.58 -6.91 24.27
CA PRO A 57 0.53 -8.31 24.69
C PRO A 57 -0.89 -8.84 24.98
N ASP A 58 -1.72 -8.05 25.67
CA ASP A 58 -3.08 -8.44 26.03
C ASP A 58 -4.17 -7.75 25.22
N ASN A 59 -3.78 -6.92 24.24
CA ASN A 59 -4.71 -6.18 23.39
C ASN A 59 -4.07 -5.91 22.01
N PRO A 60 -4.15 -6.88 21.09
CA PRO A 60 -3.49 -6.75 19.79
C PRO A 60 -4.16 -5.67 18.94
N VAL A 61 -3.39 -4.65 18.59
CA VAL A 61 -3.81 -3.56 17.70
C VAL A 61 -2.77 -3.42 16.58
N PHE A 62 -3.23 -3.41 15.34
CA PHE A 62 -2.35 -3.19 14.20
C PHE A 62 -1.75 -1.79 14.29
N PRO A 63 -0.41 -1.65 14.28
CA PRO A 63 0.24 -0.34 14.46
C PRO A 63 -0.20 0.66 13.38
N GLY A 64 -0.64 1.84 13.81
CA GLY A 64 -1.09 2.88 12.89
C GLY A 64 -0.03 3.29 11.88
N VAL A 65 1.24 3.35 12.31
CA VAL A 65 2.36 3.68 11.42
C VAL A 65 2.54 2.65 10.30
N LEU A 66 2.17 1.39 10.53
CA LEU A 66 2.19 0.34 9.50
C LEU A 66 0.99 0.45 8.55
N ILE A 67 -0.11 1.05 8.96
CA ILE A 67 -1.21 1.39 8.05
C ILE A 67 -0.72 2.41 7.01
N ILE A 68 0.03 3.41 7.42
CA ILE A 68 0.64 4.40 6.52
C ILE A 68 1.61 3.70 5.56
N GLU A 69 2.44 2.81 6.06
CA GLU A 69 3.34 2.00 5.23
C GLU A 69 2.57 1.17 4.19
N ALA A 70 1.45 0.56 4.58
CA ALA A 70 0.61 -0.21 3.67
C ALA A 70 0.01 0.67 2.55
N ILE A 71 -0.43 1.87 2.87
CA ILE A 71 -0.89 2.86 1.88
C ILE A 71 0.22 3.14 0.85
N ALA A 72 1.44 3.36 1.31
CA ALA A 72 2.58 3.62 0.44
C ALA A 72 2.91 2.41 -0.46
N GLN A 73 2.84 1.20 0.07
CA GLN A 73 3.10 -0.01 -0.70
C GLN A 73 2.06 -0.20 -1.81
N VAL A 74 0.79 -0.03 -1.52
CA VAL A 74 -0.27 -0.10 -2.54
C VAL A 74 -0.04 0.94 -3.63
N SER A 75 0.26 2.17 -3.24
CA SER A 75 0.54 3.27 -4.18
C SER A 75 1.72 2.93 -5.10
N ALA A 76 2.78 2.39 -4.54
CA ALA A 76 3.97 1.97 -5.29
C ALA A 76 3.65 0.87 -6.31
N VAL A 77 2.82 -0.11 -5.93
CA VAL A 77 2.39 -1.18 -6.85
C VAL A 77 1.65 -0.60 -8.05
N LEU A 78 0.75 0.36 -7.83
CA LEU A 78 0.02 1.01 -8.93
C LEU A 78 0.95 1.70 -9.91
N VAL A 79 1.90 2.49 -9.38
CA VAL A 79 2.87 3.22 -10.21
C VAL A 79 3.72 2.26 -11.03
N MET A 80 4.22 1.21 -10.41
CA MET A 80 5.10 0.25 -11.07
C MET A 80 4.35 -0.63 -12.08
N GLN A 81 3.13 -1.03 -11.77
CA GLN A 81 2.30 -1.78 -12.71
C GLN A 81 1.96 -0.94 -13.92
N ASN A 82 1.59 0.32 -13.73
CA ASN A 82 1.28 1.24 -14.83
C ASN A 82 2.50 1.46 -15.73
N ALA A 83 3.68 1.66 -15.14
CA ALA A 83 4.92 1.81 -15.90
C ALA A 83 5.22 0.56 -16.75
N LYS A 84 4.99 -0.63 -16.19
CA LYS A 84 5.14 -1.90 -16.90
C LYS A 84 4.14 -2.00 -18.07
N ASP A 85 2.89 -1.64 -17.83
CA ASP A 85 1.83 -1.68 -18.85
C ASP A 85 2.10 -0.71 -20.01
N GLU A 86 2.75 0.42 -19.73
CA GLU A 86 3.18 1.39 -20.75
C GLU A 86 4.47 0.99 -21.48
N GLY A 87 5.04 -0.18 -21.16
CA GLY A 87 6.26 -0.69 -21.77
C GLY A 87 7.55 -0.01 -21.27
N ASN A 88 7.48 0.69 -20.15
CA ASN A 88 8.61 1.38 -19.53
C ASN A 88 8.75 0.99 -18.05
N PRO A 89 9.10 -0.28 -17.75
CA PRO A 89 9.15 -0.75 -16.38
C PRO A 89 10.23 0.00 -15.59
N MET A 90 9.88 0.35 -14.35
CA MET A 90 10.82 0.98 -13.43
C MET A 90 11.88 -0.02 -12.98
N VAL A 91 13.14 0.35 -13.11
CA VAL A 91 14.29 -0.50 -12.76
C VAL A 91 14.52 -0.49 -11.25
N THR A 92 14.39 0.67 -10.62
CA THR A 92 14.62 0.79 -9.19
C THR A 92 13.36 0.48 -8.39
N LYS A 93 13.56 -0.21 -7.28
CA LYS A 93 12.49 -0.62 -6.36
C LYS A 93 12.54 0.13 -5.03
N THR A 94 13.54 0.98 -4.83
CA THR A 94 13.70 1.70 -3.57
C THR A 94 12.81 2.95 -3.55
N ILE A 95 11.95 3.00 -2.55
CA ILE A 95 10.96 4.05 -2.40
C ILE A 95 11.15 4.70 -1.04
N TYR A 96 11.30 6.02 -1.04
CA TYR A 96 11.47 6.80 0.18
C TYR A 96 10.28 7.72 0.40
N PHE A 97 9.81 7.79 1.64
CA PHE A 97 8.86 8.82 2.05
C PHE A 97 9.50 10.20 1.97
N MET A 98 8.76 11.15 1.43
CA MET A 98 9.08 12.57 1.48
C MET A 98 8.22 13.29 2.52
N THR A 99 6.92 13.05 2.47
CA THR A 99 5.96 13.64 3.42
C THR A 99 4.87 12.66 3.80
N VAL A 100 4.36 12.84 5.00
CA VAL A 100 3.16 12.16 5.51
C VAL A 100 2.30 13.24 6.15
N ASP A 101 1.11 13.46 5.59
CA ASP A 101 0.24 14.57 5.96
C ASP A 101 -1.18 14.12 6.23
N LYS A 102 -1.93 14.93 7.00
CA LYS A 102 -3.38 14.75 7.21
C LYS A 102 -3.76 13.35 7.67
N VAL A 103 -2.90 12.74 8.49
CA VAL A 103 -3.12 11.40 9.02
C VAL A 103 -4.13 11.43 10.16
N ARG A 104 -5.12 10.55 10.09
CA ARG A 104 -6.09 10.33 11.17
C ARG A 104 -6.31 8.84 11.36
N PHE A 105 -6.20 8.40 12.61
CA PHE A 105 -6.55 7.05 13.04
C PHE A 105 -7.90 7.14 13.77
N ARG A 106 -8.93 6.54 13.16
CA ARG A 106 -10.31 6.69 13.66
C ARG A 106 -10.79 5.51 14.47
N ASN A 107 -10.39 4.31 14.06
CA ASN A 107 -10.80 3.06 14.70
C ASN A 107 -9.64 2.08 14.68
N PRO A 108 -9.47 1.25 15.74
CA PRO A 108 -8.40 0.25 15.76
C PRO A 108 -8.65 -0.89 14.77
N VAL A 109 -7.59 -1.33 14.11
CA VAL A 109 -7.56 -2.54 13.29
C VAL A 109 -6.95 -3.66 14.12
N THR A 110 -7.59 -4.83 14.12
CA THR A 110 -7.21 -5.95 14.97
C THR A 110 -7.08 -7.25 14.17
N PRO A 111 -6.42 -8.29 14.71
CA PRO A 111 -6.35 -9.59 14.04
C PRO A 111 -7.73 -10.14 13.68
N GLY A 112 -7.87 -10.63 12.47
CA GLY A 112 -9.13 -11.08 11.89
C GLY A 112 -9.75 -10.08 10.93
N ASP A 113 -9.30 -8.81 10.96
CA ASP A 113 -9.76 -7.78 10.04
C ASP A 113 -9.10 -7.93 8.66
N GLN A 114 -9.84 -7.60 7.62
CA GLN A 114 -9.30 -7.37 6.30
C GLN A 114 -9.35 -5.88 5.99
N MET A 115 -8.20 -5.27 5.80
CA MET A 115 -8.11 -3.87 5.38
C MET A 115 -8.29 -3.77 3.86
N ARG A 116 -9.19 -2.90 3.43
CA ARG A 116 -9.29 -2.42 2.05
C ARG A 116 -8.68 -1.03 1.99
N ILE A 117 -7.56 -0.94 1.32
CA ILE A 117 -6.71 0.25 1.29
C ILE A 117 -6.96 0.96 -0.05
N HIS A 118 -7.84 1.95 -0.03
CA HIS A 118 -8.16 2.75 -1.20
C HIS A 118 -7.11 3.84 -1.37
N VAL A 119 -6.44 3.87 -2.50
CA VAL A 119 -5.46 4.90 -2.82
C VAL A 119 -5.86 5.65 -4.08
N THR A 120 -5.68 6.96 -4.06
CA THR A 120 -5.99 7.86 -5.17
C THR A 120 -4.83 8.82 -5.36
N GLN A 121 -4.28 8.88 -6.57
CA GLN A 121 -3.22 9.82 -6.88
C GLN A 121 -3.76 11.26 -6.86
N ILE A 122 -3.12 12.11 -6.06
CA ILE A 122 -3.44 13.54 -5.98
C ILE A 122 -2.58 14.32 -6.96
N ARG A 123 -1.29 13.98 -7.05
CA ARG A 123 -0.32 14.71 -7.86
C ARG A 123 0.88 13.83 -8.18
N ARG A 124 1.44 14.06 -9.36
CA ARG A 124 2.73 13.52 -9.78
C ARG A 124 3.62 14.66 -10.27
N ARG A 125 4.89 14.63 -9.87
CA ARG A 125 5.90 15.56 -10.36
C ARG A 125 7.21 14.80 -10.55
N GLY A 126 7.52 14.44 -11.82
CA GLY A 126 8.67 13.59 -12.13
C GLY A 126 8.53 12.21 -11.50
N MET A 127 9.47 11.86 -10.63
CA MET A 127 9.51 10.60 -9.89
C MET A 127 8.90 10.71 -8.48
N ALA A 128 8.33 11.86 -8.14
CA ALA A 128 7.64 12.10 -6.88
C ALA A 128 6.12 11.98 -7.09
N TYR A 129 5.48 11.15 -6.27
CA TYR A 129 4.06 10.84 -6.34
C TYR A 129 3.38 11.17 -5.03
N LYS A 130 2.23 11.82 -5.09
CA LYS A 130 1.39 12.09 -3.92
C LYS A 130 0.08 11.33 -4.03
N PHE A 131 -0.23 10.55 -3.01
CA PHE A 131 -1.45 9.75 -2.93
C PHE A 131 -2.23 10.06 -1.66
N LYS A 132 -3.56 10.02 -1.77
CA LYS A 132 -4.46 9.93 -0.64
C LYS A 132 -4.79 8.47 -0.39
N GLY A 133 -4.71 8.02 0.87
CA GLY A 133 -5.14 6.70 1.30
C GLY A 133 -6.31 6.77 2.26
N GLU A 134 -7.27 5.86 2.08
CA GLU A 134 -8.39 5.65 2.98
C GLU A 134 -8.52 4.15 3.23
N VAL A 135 -8.49 3.75 4.50
CA VAL A 135 -8.46 2.33 4.88
C VAL A 135 -9.78 1.96 5.55
N PHE A 136 -10.43 0.96 4.99
CA PHE A 136 -11.72 0.47 5.45
C PHE A 136 -11.63 -0.98 5.94
N VAL A 137 -12.41 -1.29 6.98
CA VAL A 137 -12.70 -2.66 7.42
C VAL A 137 -14.22 -2.77 7.53
N ASP A 138 -14.80 -3.75 6.83
CA ASP A 138 -16.26 -3.97 6.80
C ASP A 138 -17.06 -2.69 6.51
N GLY A 139 -16.55 -1.86 5.59
CA GLY A 139 -17.19 -0.61 5.18
C GLY A 139 -16.98 0.57 6.13
N GLN A 140 -16.29 0.39 7.25
CA GLN A 140 -16.00 1.46 8.20
C GLN A 140 -14.63 2.07 7.94
N LEU A 141 -14.54 3.40 7.92
CA LEU A 141 -13.26 4.10 7.79
C LEU A 141 -12.44 3.96 9.07
N MET A 142 -11.29 3.30 8.97
CA MET A 142 -10.40 3.05 10.10
C MET A 142 -9.28 4.08 10.19
N ALA A 143 -8.71 4.46 9.06
CA ALA A 143 -7.61 5.42 9.00
C ALA A 143 -7.58 6.10 7.63
N GLU A 144 -6.95 7.26 7.58
CA GLU A 144 -6.70 7.98 6.33
C GLU A 144 -5.42 8.80 6.43
N GLY A 145 -4.86 9.17 5.28
CA GLY A 145 -3.69 10.03 5.21
C GLY A 145 -3.28 10.34 3.79
N GLU A 146 -2.41 11.31 3.67
CA GLU A 146 -1.75 11.64 2.41
C GLU A 146 -0.27 11.34 2.54
N ILE A 147 0.29 10.69 1.52
CA ILE A 147 1.72 10.39 1.45
C ILE A 147 2.30 10.97 0.18
N MET A 148 3.53 11.46 0.27
CA MET A 148 4.36 11.72 -0.89
C MET A 148 5.59 10.84 -0.79
N ALA A 149 5.89 10.15 -1.88
CA ALA A 149 7.05 9.28 -1.97
C ALA A 149 7.80 9.53 -3.26
N ILE A 150 9.10 9.29 -3.23
CA ILE A 150 9.95 9.36 -4.40
C ILE A 150 10.52 7.97 -4.70
N ASN A 151 10.49 7.60 -5.97
CA ASN A 151 11.23 6.44 -6.44
C ASN A 151 12.66 6.88 -6.72
N HIS A 152 13.59 6.38 -5.94
CA HIS A 152 15.00 6.78 -6.00
C HIS A 152 15.84 5.69 -6.67
N ASP A 153 16.54 6.06 -7.72
CA ASP A 153 17.57 5.23 -8.34
C ASP A 153 18.95 5.68 -7.82
N PRO A 154 19.61 4.87 -6.97
CA PRO A 154 20.92 5.23 -6.44
C PRO A 154 22.03 5.26 -7.50
N GLY A 155 21.75 4.77 -8.71
CA GLY A 155 22.69 4.78 -9.86
C GLY A 155 22.45 5.93 -10.85
N ALA A 156 21.42 6.75 -10.61
CA ALA A 156 21.09 7.86 -11.51
C ALA A 156 21.72 9.17 -11.03
#